data_682e1256e1cf98aea477ac7753f53d51
#
_entry.id   682e1256e1cf98aea477ac7753f53d51
#
_cell.length_a   1.000
_cell.length_b   1.000
_cell.length_c   1.000
_cell.angle_alpha   90.00
_cell.angle_beta   90.00
_cell.angle_gamma   90.00
#
_symmetry.space_group_name_H-M   'P 1'
#
loop_
_entity.id
_entity.type
_entity.pdbx_description
1 polymer ?
#
loop_
_entity_poly.entity_id
_entity_poly.type
_entity_poly.pdbx_seq_one_letter_code
_entity_poly.pdbx_strand_id
1 'polypeptide(L)'
;MSKVVVIGAGASGIIAALKASEKNEVILLDGNDKCGKKILLTGNGKCNYWNQSIDFQNYQTDDPEKLKKILEKQKEVFSFLEKLGIYPRIKDGYYYPYSNQSSSIQTILNKALEKAKIVVKYHFKVSNILKKENQFVIESDEEEIVADKVIIATGSKAFSKTGSDGSGYQLVQKLGHHINPVLPSLVPLVGKEVPKWEGNRIEANVQLYVNDQKIKEEHGELQLTDYGVSGICIFNLSGVVSKNLYLKNKVLLKINFFKEVDNLFSFLEERSKMLKNATIEEILESLISYKLLLILLQKVKINKDKNWFELSKVEKQNLVSVIQSYPLQIIDTLSFDRAQVCT
;
A
#
# COMPACT_ATOMS: atom_id res chain seq x y z
N MET A 1 -32.97 -16.14 -17.96
CA MET A 1 -32.03 -16.04 -16.84
C MET A 1 -30.68 -16.48 -17.41
N SER A 2 -29.64 -15.64 -17.32
CA SER A 2 -28.34 -15.97 -17.87
C SER A 2 -27.51 -16.73 -16.84
N LYS A 3 -26.61 -17.60 -17.34
CA LYS A 3 -25.58 -18.24 -16.50
C LYS A 3 -24.35 -17.36 -16.44
N VAL A 4 -24.00 -16.90 -15.25
CA VAL A 4 -22.86 -16.01 -15.00
C VAL A 4 -21.80 -16.77 -14.19
N VAL A 5 -20.58 -16.78 -14.68
CA VAL A 5 -19.44 -17.32 -13.95
C VAL A 5 -18.60 -16.16 -13.42
N VAL A 6 -18.31 -16.18 -12.10
CA VAL A 6 -17.40 -15.24 -11.45
C VAL A 6 -16.11 -15.98 -11.10
N ILE A 7 -14.97 -15.46 -11.53
CA ILE A 7 -13.65 -16.07 -11.31
C ILE A 7 -12.91 -15.28 -10.24
N GLY A 8 -12.63 -15.93 -9.12
CA GLY A 8 -12.00 -15.39 -7.93
C GLY A 8 -12.99 -15.06 -6.83
N ALA A 9 -12.91 -15.77 -5.69
CA ALA A 9 -13.75 -15.58 -4.51
C ALA A 9 -13.07 -14.69 -3.45
N GLY A 10 -12.39 -13.63 -3.89
CA GLY A 10 -11.97 -12.52 -3.05
C GLY A 10 -13.14 -11.58 -2.74
N ALA A 11 -12.88 -10.46 -2.03
CA ALA A 11 -13.92 -9.49 -1.67
C ALA A 11 -14.75 -9.04 -2.87
N SER A 12 -14.11 -8.63 -3.97
CA SER A 12 -14.78 -8.15 -5.18
C SER A 12 -15.61 -9.24 -5.88
N GLY A 13 -15.07 -10.46 -5.96
CA GLY A 13 -15.78 -11.57 -6.60
C GLY A 13 -16.99 -12.03 -5.81
N ILE A 14 -16.90 -12.09 -4.49
CA ILE A 14 -18.05 -12.41 -3.62
C ILE A 14 -19.18 -11.38 -3.81
N ILE A 15 -18.85 -10.09 -3.75
CA ILE A 15 -19.85 -9.02 -3.94
C ILE A 15 -20.44 -9.06 -5.36
N ALA A 16 -19.61 -9.29 -6.39
CA ALA A 16 -20.06 -9.43 -7.76
C ALA A 16 -21.01 -10.63 -7.94
N ALA A 17 -20.68 -11.77 -7.32
CA ALA A 17 -21.52 -12.96 -7.35
C ALA A 17 -22.87 -12.74 -6.66
N LEU A 18 -22.88 -12.14 -5.48
CA LEU A 18 -24.11 -11.77 -4.74
C LEU A 18 -24.98 -10.84 -5.58
N LYS A 19 -24.37 -9.82 -6.20
CA LYS A 19 -25.13 -8.87 -7.01
C LYS A 19 -25.67 -9.48 -8.31
N ALA A 20 -24.88 -10.32 -8.97
CA ALA A 20 -25.31 -11.01 -10.17
C ALA A 20 -26.45 -12.02 -9.90
N SER A 21 -26.45 -12.67 -8.72
CA SER A 21 -27.45 -13.68 -8.35
C SER A 21 -28.87 -13.14 -8.18
N GLU A 22 -29.04 -11.82 -8.02
CA GLU A 22 -30.37 -11.20 -7.93
C GLU A 22 -31.21 -11.47 -9.21
N LYS A 23 -30.58 -11.72 -10.36
CA LYS A 23 -31.27 -11.87 -11.65
C LYS A 23 -30.75 -13.03 -12.50
N ASN A 24 -29.73 -13.75 -12.07
CA ASN A 24 -29.04 -14.76 -12.87
C ASN A 24 -28.70 -16.01 -12.04
N GLU A 25 -28.45 -17.11 -12.72
CA GLU A 25 -27.76 -18.26 -12.17
C GLU A 25 -26.25 -17.93 -12.05
N VAL A 26 -25.65 -18.13 -10.87
CA VAL A 26 -24.26 -17.75 -10.64
C VAL A 26 -23.44 -18.93 -10.14
N ILE A 27 -22.28 -19.12 -10.75
CA ILE A 27 -21.22 -19.99 -10.26
C ILE A 27 -20.01 -19.13 -9.88
N LEU A 28 -19.49 -19.31 -8.68
CA LEU A 28 -18.28 -18.63 -8.19
C LEU A 28 -17.12 -19.63 -8.13
N LEU A 29 -16.03 -19.32 -8.84
CA LEU A 29 -14.85 -20.19 -8.94
C LEU A 29 -13.68 -19.59 -8.14
N ASP A 30 -12.95 -20.43 -7.42
CA ASP A 30 -11.70 -20.04 -6.78
C ASP A 30 -10.69 -21.18 -6.78
N GLY A 31 -9.41 -20.86 -7.05
CA GLY A 31 -8.31 -21.82 -6.98
C GLY A 31 -7.93 -22.23 -5.55
N ASN A 32 -8.43 -21.53 -4.53
CA ASN A 32 -8.18 -21.84 -3.13
C ASN A 32 -9.24 -22.80 -2.55
N ASP A 33 -9.01 -23.20 -1.29
CA ASP A 33 -9.90 -24.03 -0.47
C ASP A 33 -11.02 -23.24 0.23
N LYS A 34 -10.98 -21.89 0.20
CA LYS A 34 -11.95 -21.02 0.87
C LYS A 34 -12.01 -19.62 0.27
N CYS A 35 -13.18 -18.99 0.38
CA CYS A 35 -13.39 -17.60 -0.03
C CYS A 35 -12.71 -16.60 0.90
N GLY A 36 -12.31 -15.44 0.36
CA GLY A 36 -11.95 -14.28 1.13
C GLY A 36 -10.61 -14.37 1.89
N LYS A 37 -9.66 -15.19 1.46
CA LYS A 37 -8.36 -15.34 2.14
C LYS A 37 -7.65 -14.00 2.39
N LYS A 38 -7.62 -13.11 1.40
CA LYS A 38 -6.95 -11.81 1.53
C LYS A 38 -7.66 -10.89 2.54
N ILE A 39 -8.98 -11.01 2.71
CA ILE A 39 -9.75 -10.23 3.68
C ILE A 39 -9.18 -10.40 5.09
N LEU A 40 -8.78 -11.64 5.45
CA LEU A 40 -8.27 -11.98 6.77
C LEU A 40 -6.98 -11.22 7.14
N LEU A 41 -6.23 -10.73 6.15
CA LEU A 41 -4.96 -10.04 6.35
C LEU A 41 -5.10 -8.51 6.33
N THR A 42 -6.22 -8.00 5.82
CA THR A 42 -6.43 -6.56 5.69
C THR A 42 -6.58 -5.87 7.04
N GLY A 43 -6.11 -4.62 7.14
CA GLY A 43 -6.18 -3.84 8.37
C GLY A 43 -5.52 -4.52 9.57
N ASN A 44 -4.42 -5.23 9.35
CA ASN A 44 -3.72 -6.02 10.38
C ASN A 44 -4.65 -7.01 11.10
N GLY A 45 -5.42 -7.78 10.33
CA GLY A 45 -6.38 -8.76 10.83
C GLY A 45 -7.73 -8.20 11.30
N LYS A 46 -7.98 -6.89 11.11
CA LYS A 46 -9.21 -6.21 11.54
C LYS A 46 -10.18 -5.92 10.39
N CYS A 47 -9.71 -5.95 9.15
CA CYS A 47 -10.44 -5.60 7.93
C CYS A 47 -10.96 -4.15 7.94
N ASN A 48 -10.09 -3.20 7.57
CA ASN A 48 -10.55 -1.85 7.22
C ASN A 48 -11.32 -1.94 5.89
N TYR A 49 -12.67 -1.86 5.96
CA TYR A 49 -13.52 -2.10 4.80
C TYR A 49 -14.13 -0.84 4.20
N TRP A 50 -14.01 0.32 4.91
CA TRP A 50 -14.57 1.58 4.47
C TRP A 50 -13.83 2.77 5.07
N ASN A 51 -13.96 3.95 4.45
CA ASN A 51 -13.41 5.20 4.95
C ASN A 51 -14.48 6.30 4.91
N GLN A 52 -14.49 7.17 5.91
CA GLN A 52 -15.42 8.32 5.98
C GLN A 52 -15.10 9.36 4.90
N SER A 53 -13.81 9.57 4.60
CA SER A 53 -13.33 10.52 3.58
C SER A 53 -12.98 9.79 2.29
N ILE A 54 -14.00 9.32 1.56
CA ILE A 54 -13.84 8.81 0.20
C ILE A 54 -13.88 10.01 -0.75
N ASP A 55 -12.73 10.66 -0.92
CA ASP A 55 -12.56 11.79 -1.81
C ASP A 55 -11.77 11.36 -3.04
N PHE A 56 -12.13 11.93 -4.20
CA PHE A 56 -11.45 11.71 -5.47
C PHE A 56 -9.92 11.96 -5.39
N GLN A 57 -9.52 12.97 -4.61
CA GLN A 57 -8.11 13.35 -4.44
C GLN A 57 -7.25 12.26 -3.77
N ASN A 58 -7.87 11.31 -3.07
CA ASN A 58 -7.17 10.21 -2.41
C ASN A 58 -6.82 9.06 -3.36
N TYR A 59 -7.24 9.15 -4.62
CA TYR A 59 -7.03 8.10 -5.61
C TYR A 59 -6.04 8.54 -6.69
N GLN A 60 -5.23 7.60 -7.15
CA GLN A 60 -4.38 7.77 -8.32
C GLN A 60 -5.02 7.02 -9.50
N THR A 61 -5.27 7.72 -10.60
CA THR A 61 -5.89 7.14 -11.79
C THR A 61 -5.46 7.87 -13.05
N ASP A 62 -5.35 7.14 -14.15
CA ASP A 62 -5.18 7.70 -15.49
C ASP A 62 -6.55 8.01 -16.16
N ASP A 63 -7.69 7.63 -15.53
CA ASP A 63 -9.06 7.89 -16.00
C ASP A 63 -9.92 8.54 -14.89
N PRO A 64 -9.78 9.86 -14.68
CA PRO A 64 -10.49 10.60 -13.65
C PRO A 64 -12.02 10.53 -13.77
N GLU A 65 -12.54 10.59 -14.99
CA GLU A 65 -13.99 10.61 -15.21
C GLU A 65 -14.65 9.27 -14.87
N LYS A 66 -13.97 8.16 -15.17
CA LYS A 66 -14.42 6.84 -14.76
C LYS A 66 -14.39 6.66 -13.26
N LEU A 67 -13.34 7.15 -12.59
CA LEU A 67 -13.25 7.09 -11.14
C LEU A 67 -14.38 7.88 -10.47
N LYS A 68 -14.68 9.09 -10.92
CA LYS A 68 -15.80 9.89 -10.39
C LYS A 68 -17.12 9.12 -10.44
N LYS A 69 -17.45 8.52 -11.60
CA LYS A 69 -18.64 7.69 -11.76
C LYS A 69 -18.71 6.49 -10.81
N ILE A 70 -17.55 5.89 -10.51
CA ILE A 70 -17.46 4.79 -9.53
C ILE A 70 -17.74 5.32 -8.12
N LEU A 71 -17.13 6.46 -7.75
CA LEU A 71 -17.29 7.05 -6.41
C LEU A 71 -18.71 7.58 -6.16
N GLU A 72 -19.47 7.96 -7.17
CA GLU A 72 -20.91 8.31 -7.03
C GLU A 72 -21.73 7.15 -6.43
N LYS A 73 -21.30 5.90 -6.64
CA LYS A 73 -21.97 4.70 -6.14
C LYS A 73 -21.60 4.32 -4.69
N GLN A 74 -20.73 5.05 -4.03
CA GLN A 74 -20.23 4.70 -2.70
C GLN A 74 -21.32 4.47 -1.66
N LYS A 75 -22.37 5.31 -1.64
CA LYS A 75 -23.48 5.18 -0.69
C LYS A 75 -24.27 3.88 -0.89
N GLU A 76 -24.46 3.46 -2.15
CA GLU A 76 -25.13 2.21 -2.49
C GLU A 76 -24.31 1.00 -1.98
N VAL A 77 -22.98 1.05 -2.15
CA VAL A 77 -22.07 -0.01 -1.68
C VAL A 77 -22.10 -0.09 -0.15
N PHE A 78 -22.03 1.03 0.54
CA PHE A 78 -22.08 1.05 2.01
C PHE A 78 -23.40 0.46 2.53
N SER A 79 -24.55 0.92 1.99
CA SER A 79 -25.86 0.39 2.34
C SER A 79 -26.01 -1.11 2.04
N PHE A 80 -25.35 -1.60 0.97
CA PHE A 80 -25.34 -3.03 0.67
C PHE A 80 -24.58 -3.82 1.75
N LEU A 81 -23.43 -3.34 2.23
CA LEU A 81 -22.66 -3.99 3.29
C LEU A 81 -23.42 -3.99 4.63
N GLU A 82 -24.15 -2.91 4.96
CA GLU A 82 -25.01 -2.87 6.15
C GLU A 82 -26.14 -3.91 6.07
N LYS A 83 -26.79 -4.05 4.90
CA LYS A 83 -27.84 -5.06 4.68
C LYS A 83 -27.33 -6.50 4.81
N LEU A 84 -26.05 -6.75 4.59
CA LEU A 84 -25.43 -8.04 4.87
C LEU A 84 -25.22 -8.29 6.38
N GLY A 85 -25.41 -7.27 7.23
CA GLY A 85 -25.23 -7.36 8.67
C GLY A 85 -23.87 -6.91 9.17
N ILE A 86 -23.10 -6.18 8.35
CA ILE A 86 -21.81 -5.62 8.76
C ILE A 86 -22.07 -4.33 9.54
N TYR A 87 -21.80 -4.36 10.85
CA TYR A 87 -21.95 -3.20 11.73
C TYR A 87 -20.59 -2.54 12.00
N PRO A 88 -20.45 -1.21 11.79
CA PRO A 88 -19.15 -0.55 11.83
C PRO A 88 -18.70 -0.18 13.25
N ARG A 89 -17.39 -0.29 13.47
CA ARG A 89 -16.63 0.42 14.49
C ARG A 89 -15.76 1.46 13.78
N ILE A 90 -15.99 2.73 14.07
CA ILE A 90 -15.25 3.83 13.43
C ILE A 90 -14.10 4.25 14.34
N LYS A 91 -12.89 4.33 13.76
CA LYS A 91 -11.68 4.84 14.42
C LYS A 91 -10.90 5.69 13.43
N ASP A 92 -10.65 6.94 13.76
CA ASP A 92 -9.87 7.90 12.95
C ASP A 92 -10.38 7.99 11.49
N GLY A 93 -11.72 7.91 11.29
CA GLY A 93 -12.36 7.92 9.97
C GLY A 93 -12.35 6.57 9.23
N TYR A 94 -11.65 5.55 9.75
CA TYR A 94 -11.62 4.20 9.19
C TYR A 94 -12.70 3.31 9.80
N TYR A 95 -13.31 2.48 8.97
CA TYR A 95 -14.40 1.58 9.36
C TYR A 95 -13.90 0.14 9.44
N TYR A 96 -14.09 -0.47 10.57
CA TYR A 96 -13.80 -1.87 10.87
C TYR A 96 -15.10 -2.57 11.28
N PRO A 97 -15.23 -3.92 11.17
CA PRO A 97 -16.32 -4.61 11.83
C PRO A 97 -16.27 -4.33 13.33
N TYR A 98 -17.43 -4.20 13.96
CA TYR A 98 -17.49 -3.87 15.39
C TYR A 98 -16.74 -4.88 16.27
N SER A 99 -16.72 -6.15 15.86
CA SER A 99 -15.92 -7.22 16.48
C SER A 99 -14.39 -6.98 16.40
N ASN A 100 -13.95 -6.05 15.57
CA ASN A 100 -12.52 -5.78 15.29
C ASN A 100 -11.75 -7.02 14.75
N GLN A 101 -12.48 -7.93 14.08
CA GLN A 101 -11.93 -9.17 13.51
C GLN A 101 -12.32 -9.32 12.03
N SER A 102 -11.34 -9.47 11.16
CA SER A 102 -11.56 -9.69 9.72
C SER A 102 -12.33 -10.97 9.41
N SER A 103 -12.22 -11.99 10.27
CA SER A 103 -12.98 -13.24 10.16
C SER A 103 -14.49 -13.03 10.24
N SER A 104 -14.97 -12.02 10.98
CA SER A 104 -16.39 -11.67 11.01
C SER A 104 -16.92 -11.27 9.64
N ILE A 105 -16.17 -10.46 8.90
CA ILE A 105 -16.51 -10.06 7.52
C ILE A 105 -16.54 -11.28 6.61
N GLN A 106 -15.51 -12.11 6.66
CA GLN A 106 -15.45 -13.33 5.86
C GLN A 106 -16.65 -14.26 6.13
N THR A 107 -16.98 -14.47 7.41
CA THR A 107 -18.12 -15.32 7.82
C THR A 107 -19.44 -14.76 7.29
N ILE A 108 -19.67 -13.43 7.42
CA ILE A 108 -20.89 -12.78 6.91
C ILE A 108 -21.01 -12.96 5.40
N LEU A 109 -19.94 -12.72 4.65
CA LEU A 109 -19.93 -12.87 3.20
C LEU A 109 -20.17 -14.33 2.77
N ASN A 110 -19.57 -15.31 3.44
CA ASN A 110 -19.80 -16.72 3.14
C ASN A 110 -21.27 -17.14 3.40
N LYS A 111 -21.84 -16.71 4.54
CA LYS A 111 -23.27 -16.94 4.81
C LYS A 111 -24.19 -16.27 3.80
N ALA A 112 -23.79 -15.11 3.27
CA ALA A 112 -24.55 -14.45 2.21
C ALA A 112 -24.54 -15.27 0.91
N LEU A 113 -23.39 -15.85 0.52
CA LEU A 113 -23.30 -16.76 -0.64
C LEU A 113 -24.21 -17.98 -0.48
N GLU A 114 -24.22 -18.61 0.69
CA GLU A 114 -25.08 -19.74 1.03
C GLU A 114 -26.57 -19.39 0.94
N LYS A 115 -26.97 -18.26 1.54
CA LYS A 115 -28.36 -17.76 1.48
C LYS A 115 -28.82 -17.45 0.07
N ALA A 116 -27.92 -16.93 -0.77
CA ALA A 116 -28.18 -16.67 -2.18
C ALA A 116 -28.13 -17.93 -3.06
N LYS A 117 -27.85 -19.11 -2.47
CA LYS A 117 -27.72 -20.40 -3.17
C LYS A 117 -26.72 -20.38 -4.32
N ILE A 118 -25.63 -19.60 -4.19
CA ILE A 118 -24.59 -19.52 -5.18
C ILE A 118 -23.74 -20.77 -5.09
N VAL A 119 -23.53 -21.45 -6.24
CA VAL A 119 -22.63 -22.60 -6.32
C VAL A 119 -21.19 -22.09 -6.28
N VAL A 120 -20.44 -22.47 -5.23
CA VAL A 120 -19.01 -22.15 -5.12
C VAL A 120 -18.19 -23.39 -5.41
N LYS A 121 -17.30 -23.29 -6.41
CA LYS A 121 -16.32 -24.34 -6.72
C LYS A 121 -14.93 -23.90 -6.26
N TYR A 122 -14.43 -24.59 -5.27
CA TYR A 122 -13.07 -24.45 -4.75
C TYR A 122 -12.09 -25.32 -5.53
N HIS A 123 -10.79 -25.04 -5.38
CA HIS A 123 -9.72 -25.74 -6.10
C HIS A 123 -9.85 -25.67 -7.63
N PHE A 124 -10.71 -24.80 -8.14
CA PHE A 124 -10.91 -24.56 -9.56
C PHE A 124 -9.98 -23.46 -10.06
N LYS A 125 -8.77 -23.82 -10.45
CA LYS A 125 -7.81 -22.89 -11.04
C LYS A 125 -8.09 -22.74 -12.52
N VAL A 126 -8.63 -21.58 -12.92
CA VAL A 126 -8.90 -21.29 -14.32
C VAL A 126 -7.58 -21.16 -15.08
N SER A 127 -7.38 -21.98 -16.10
CA SER A 127 -6.20 -22.00 -16.98
C SER A 127 -6.43 -21.22 -18.27
N ASN A 128 -7.70 -21.18 -18.76
CA ASN A 128 -8.04 -20.51 -20.00
C ASN A 128 -9.51 -20.05 -20.03
N ILE A 129 -9.80 -19.07 -20.89
CA ILE A 129 -11.16 -18.61 -21.18
C ILE A 129 -11.27 -18.43 -22.69
N LEU A 130 -12.17 -19.17 -23.32
CA LEU A 130 -12.44 -19.09 -24.74
C LEU A 130 -13.80 -18.39 -24.97
N LYS A 131 -13.84 -17.42 -25.86
CA LYS A 131 -15.10 -16.85 -26.35
C LYS A 131 -15.55 -17.59 -27.58
N LYS A 132 -16.70 -18.25 -27.49
CA LYS A 132 -17.34 -18.96 -28.61
C LYS A 132 -18.68 -18.31 -28.91
N GLU A 133 -18.77 -17.58 -30.03
CA GLU A 133 -19.99 -16.85 -30.43
C GLU A 133 -20.53 -15.97 -29.26
N ASN A 134 -21.63 -16.39 -28.65
CA ASN A 134 -22.33 -15.68 -27.60
C ASN A 134 -22.05 -16.24 -26.19
N GLN A 135 -21.17 -17.21 -26.05
CA GLN A 135 -20.84 -17.89 -24.80
C GLN A 135 -19.34 -17.89 -24.53
N PHE A 136 -19.01 -18.21 -23.29
CA PHE A 136 -17.64 -18.39 -22.82
C PHE A 136 -17.47 -19.83 -22.33
N VAL A 137 -16.35 -20.45 -22.68
CA VAL A 137 -15.88 -21.70 -22.08
C VAL A 137 -14.75 -21.37 -21.13
N ILE A 138 -14.94 -21.69 -19.88
CA ILE A 138 -13.97 -21.50 -18.78
C ILE A 138 -13.33 -22.85 -18.50
N GLU A 139 -12.03 -22.96 -18.71
CA GLU A 139 -11.28 -24.20 -18.63
C GLU A 139 -10.41 -24.23 -17.37
N SER A 140 -10.39 -25.36 -16.70
CA SER A 140 -9.36 -25.76 -15.71
C SER A 140 -8.64 -27.01 -16.23
N ASP A 141 -7.71 -27.53 -15.46
CA ASP A 141 -7.00 -28.78 -15.81
C ASP A 141 -7.93 -30.02 -15.74
N GLU A 142 -9.06 -29.94 -15.04
CA GLU A 142 -9.93 -31.06 -14.76
C GLU A 142 -11.32 -30.98 -15.43
N GLU A 143 -11.86 -29.79 -15.62
CA GLU A 143 -13.22 -29.60 -16.13
C GLU A 143 -13.39 -28.27 -16.90
N GLU A 144 -14.47 -28.22 -17.69
CA GLU A 144 -14.90 -27.01 -18.41
C GLU A 144 -16.27 -26.56 -17.91
N ILE A 145 -16.50 -25.26 -17.90
CA ILE A 145 -17.80 -24.64 -17.59
C ILE A 145 -18.19 -23.68 -18.70
N VAL A 146 -19.38 -23.86 -19.25
CA VAL A 146 -19.96 -22.93 -20.23
C VAL A 146 -20.81 -21.89 -19.53
N ALA A 147 -20.66 -20.61 -19.88
CA ALA A 147 -21.38 -19.48 -19.34
C ALA A 147 -21.75 -18.44 -20.41
N ASP A 148 -22.87 -17.74 -20.20
CA ASP A 148 -23.27 -16.62 -21.06
C ASP A 148 -22.46 -15.37 -20.77
N LYS A 149 -22.00 -15.20 -19.52
CA LYS A 149 -21.20 -14.05 -19.08
C LYS A 149 -20.13 -14.49 -18.08
N VAL A 150 -19.00 -13.78 -18.10
CA VAL A 150 -17.89 -14.00 -17.18
C VAL A 150 -17.52 -12.68 -16.48
N ILE A 151 -17.33 -12.75 -15.17
CA ILE A 151 -16.78 -11.67 -14.36
C ILE A 151 -15.42 -12.12 -13.83
N ILE A 152 -14.36 -11.39 -14.15
CA ILE A 152 -13.01 -11.70 -13.70
C ILE A 152 -12.70 -10.85 -12.46
N ALA A 153 -12.53 -11.51 -11.33
CA ALA A 153 -12.27 -10.91 -10.01
C ALA A 153 -11.08 -11.59 -9.30
N THR A 154 -10.09 -12.02 -10.08
CA THR A 154 -8.92 -12.80 -9.63
C THR A 154 -7.97 -12.05 -8.71
N GLY A 155 -8.17 -10.75 -8.54
CA GLY A 155 -7.36 -9.90 -7.69
C GLY A 155 -6.02 -9.49 -8.33
N SER A 156 -5.26 -8.71 -7.58
CA SER A 156 -3.95 -8.22 -8.00
C SER A 156 -2.82 -9.15 -7.57
N LYS A 157 -1.63 -8.98 -8.16
CA LYS A 157 -0.41 -9.73 -7.84
C LYS A 157 0.17 -9.43 -6.44
N ALA A 158 -0.30 -8.38 -5.76
CA ALA A 158 0.16 -8.03 -4.42
C ALA A 158 -0.19 -9.14 -3.42
N PHE A 159 0.78 -9.51 -2.58
CA PHE A 159 0.67 -10.53 -1.56
C PHE A 159 0.16 -11.87 -2.12
N SER A 160 0.89 -12.43 -3.07
CA SER A 160 0.53 -13.62 -3.86
C SER A 160 0.19 -14.86 -3.04
N LYS A 161 0.76 -14.99 -1.83
CA LYS A 161 0.49 -16.08 -0.87
C LYS A 161 -0.99 -16.26 -0.50
N THR A 162 -1.84 -15.29 -0.81
CA THR A 162 -3.29 -15.36 -0.62
C THR A 162 -4.04 -15.98 -1.80
N GLY A 163 -3.34 -16.39 -2.84
CA GLY A 163 -3.89 -17.05 -4.03
C GLY A 163 -4.05 -16.16 -5.26
N SER A 164 -3.87 -14.83 -5.14
CA SER A 164 -3.87 -13.94 -6.31
C SER A 164 -2.43 -13.72 -6.79
N ASP A 165 -2.02 -14.47 -7.80
CA ASP A 165 -0.65 -14.53 -8.32
C ASP A 165 -0.43 -13.69 -9.61
N GLY A 166 -1.48 -13.04 -10.10
CA GLY A 166 -1.47 -12.28 -11.35
C GLY A 166 -1.81 -13.10 -12.59
N SER A 167 -2.11 -14.40 -12.47
CA SER A 167 -2.53 -15.26 -13.61
C SER A 167 -3.77 -14.70 -14.32
N GLY A 168 -4.66 -14.03 -13.60
CA GLY A 168 -5.84 -13.39 -14.19
C GLY A 168 -5.53 -12.33 -15.24
N TYR A 169 -4.37 -11.66 -15.17
CA TYR A 169 -3.96 -10.70 -16.20
C TYR A 169 -3.75 -11.38 -17.56
N GLN A 170 -3.17 -12.58 -17.55
CA GLN A 170 -2.97 -13.36 -18.78
C GLN A 170 -4.30 -13.81 -19.40
N LEU A 171 -5.28 -14.17 -18.58
CA LEU A 171 -6.62 -14.55 -19.05
C LEU A 171 -7.28 -13.41 -19.81
N VAL A 172 -7.25 -12.18 -19.26
CA VAL A 172 -7.87 -11.03 -19.94
C VAL A 172 -7.08 -10.56 -21.16
N GLN A 173 -5.73 -10.70 -21.17
CA GLN A 173 -4.91 -10.41 -22.35
C GLN A 173 -5.26 -11.33 -23.52
N LYS A 174 -5.46 -12.63 -23.28
CA LYS A 174 -5.89 -13.59 -24.30
C LYS A 174 -7.26 -13.25 -24.89
N LEU A 175 -8.11 -12.55 -24.15
CA LEU A 175 -9.41 -12.05 -24.61
C LEU A 175 -9.31 -10.69 -25.33
N GLY A 176 -8.10 -10.19 -25.58
CA GLY A 176 -7.85 -8.96 -26.34
C GLY A 176 -7.79 -7.68 -25.49
N HIS A 177 -7.80 -7.76 -24.17
CA HIS A 177 -7.64 -6.59 -23.31
C HIS A 177 -6.18 -6.19 -23.18
N HIS A 178 -5.93 -4.88 -23.14
CA HIS A 178 -4.63 -4.33 -22.78
C HIS A 178 -4.45 -4.32 -21.25
N ILE A 179 -3.26 -4.72 -20.79
CA ILE A 179 -2.89 -4.65 -19.37
C ILE A 179 -1.77 -3.63 -19.22
N ASN A 180 -2.04 -2.59 -18.46
CA ASN A 180 -1.01 -1.63 -18.07
C ASN A 180 0.07 -2.31 -17.22
N PRO A 181 1.30 -1.78 -17.18
CA PRO A 181 2.35 -2.33 -16.32
C PRO A 181 1.87 -2.45 -14.88
N VAL A 182 1.88 -3.68 -14.37
CA VAL A 182 1.50 -3.97 -12.98
C VAL A 182 2.71 -3.73 -12.10
N LEU A 183 2.64 -2.74 -11.22
CA LEU A 183 3.73 -2.34 -10.34
C LEU A 183 3.32 -2.46 -8.87
N PRO A 184 4.25 -2.80 -7.95
CA PRO A 184 3.93 -2.87 -6.53
C PRO A 184 3.68 -1.46 -5.97
N SER A 185 2.69 -1.34 -5.08
CA SER A 185 2.36 -0.10 -4.37
C SER A 185 2.00 -0.39 -2.92
N LEU A 186 2.04 0.62 -2.05
CA LEU A 186 2.03 0.47 -0.59
C LEU A 186 3.10 -0.56 -0.17
N VAL A 187 4.33 -0.30 -0.55
CA VAL A 187 5.47 -1.21 -0.45
C VAL A 187 6.71 -0.46 0.07
N PRO A 188 7.59 -1.12 0.86
CA PRO A 188 8.86 -0.54 1.26
C PRO A 188 9.78 -0.25 0.06
N LEU A 189 10.67 0.73 0.22
CA LEU A 189 11.60 1.17 -0.81
C LEU A 189 13.03 0.75 -0.50
N VAL A 190 13.77 0.36 -1.54
CA VAL A 190 15.16 -0.06 -1.45
C VAL A 190 16.07 1.12 -1.78
N GLY A 191 16.92 1.49 -0.83
CA GLY A 191 17.89 2.56 -0.97
C GLY A 191 19.23 2.08 -1.57
N LYS A 192 19.96 2.99 -2.19
CA LYS A 192 21.37 2.78 -2.55
C LYS A 192 22.26 3.12 -1.36
N GLU A 193 23.20 2.27 -1.03
CA GLU A 193 24.19 2.52 0.03
C GLU A 193 23.53 2.89 1.38
N VAL A 194 22.61 2.04 1.82
CA VAL A 194 21.84 2.26 3.04
C VAL A 194 22.73 2.19 4.27
N PRO A 195 22.70 3.20 5.17
CA PRO A 195 23.42 3.12 6.44
C PRO A 195 22.88 2.02 7.35
N LYS A 196 23.66 1.62 8.36
CA LYS A 196 23.24 0.67 9.40
C LYS A 196 22.30 1.32 10.42
N TRP A 197 21.16 1.84 9.95
CA TRP A 197 20.16 2.58 10.75
C TRP A 197 18.92 1.77 11.12
N GLU A 198 18.89 0.49 10.76
CA GLU A 198 17.76 -0.40 10.99
C GLU A 198 17.33 -0.44 12.47
N GLY A 199 16.02 -0.59 12.69
CA GLY A 199 15.38 -0.61 14.01
C GLY A 199 14.88 0.74 14.51
N ASN A 200 15.22 1.86 13.86
CA ASN A 200 14.68 3.16 14.20
C ASN A 200 13.29 3.37 13.58
N ARG A 201 12.36 3.90 14.37
CA ARG A 201 11.07 4.43 13.95
C ARG A 201 10.97 5.86 14.43
N ILE A 202 10.63 6.76 13.54
CA ILE A 202 10.58 8.20 13.81
C ILE A 202 9.44 8.84 13.02
N GLU A 203 8.90 9.93 13.54
CA GLU A 203 8.06 10.84 12.76
C GLU A 203 8.96 11.69 11.87
N ALA A 204 8.71 11.68 10.57
CA ALA A 204 9.54 12.40 9.61
C ALA A 204 8.71 13.04 8.48
N ASN A 205 9.27 14.08 7.86
CA ASN A 205 8.83 14.53 6.56
C ASN A 205 9.71 13.92 5.47
N VAL A 206 9.10 13.33 4.46
CA VAL A 206 9.81 12.71 3.35
C VAL A 206 9.38 13.35 2.04
N GLN A 207 10.32 14.00 1.39
CA GLN A 207 10.14 14.63 0.08
C GLN A 207 10.63 13.69 -1.02
N LEU A 208 9.77 13.45 -2.00
CA LEU A 208 10.09 12.68 -3.20
C LEU A 208 10.53 13.60 -4.33
N TYR A 209 11.71 13.33 -4.87
CA TYR A 209 12.26 13.97 -6.07
C TYR A 209 12.39 12.96 -7.20
N VAL A 210 11.99 13.37 -8.39
CA VAL A 210 12.18 12.62 -9.64
C VAL A 210 12.93 13.51 -10.61
N ASN A 211 14.06 13.06 -11.13
CA ASN A 211 14.93 13.84 -12.02
C ASN A 211 15.19 15.26 -11.46
N ASP A 212 15.51 15.30 -10.15
CA ASP A 212 15.82 16.50 -9.38
C ASP A 212 14.63 17.50 -9.18
N GLN A 213 13.41 17.16 -9.61
CA GLN A 213 12.20 17.92 -9.35
C GLN A 213 11.42 17.32 -8.17
N LYS A 214 10.99 18.17 -7.22
CA LYS A 214 10.11 17.74 -6.11
C LYS A 214 8.72 17.42 -6.66
N ILE A 215 8.29 16.18 -6.45
CA ILE A 215 7.00 15.66 -6.95
C ILE A 215 5.95 15.59 -5.84
N LYS A 216 6.35 15.12 -4.65
CA LYS A 216 5.41 14.89 -3.55
C LYS A 216 6.14 15.00 -2.21
N GLU A 217 5.38 15.26 -1.16
CA GLU A 217 5.84 15.23 0.22
C GLU A 217 4.82 14.50 1.07
N GLU A 218 5.29 13.65 1.96
CA GLU A 218 4.48 12.92 2.92
C GLU A 218 5.07 13.06 4.31
N HIS A 219 4.16 13.10 5.30
CA HIS A 219 4.50 13.11 6.70
C HIS A 219 3.96 11.87 7.39
N GLY A 220 4.69 11.35 8.37
CA GLY A 220 4.26 10.25 9.22
C GLY A 220 5.39 9.38 9.73
N GLU A 221 5.02 8.25 10.35
CA GLU A 221 5.99 7.27 10.82
C GLU A 221 6.85 6.74 9.68
N LEU A 222 8.15 6.96 9.80
CA LEU A 222 9.20 6.42 8.96
C LEU A 222 9.91 5.29 9.71
N GLN A 223 10.04 4.14 9.08
CA GLN A 223 10.81 3.02 9.57
C GLN A 223 12.10 2.89 8.77
N LEU A 224 13.24 3.01 9.45
CA LEU A 224 14.57 2.79 8.88
C LEU A 224 14.90 1.30 8.93
N THR A 225 15.31 0.75 7.80
CA THR A 225 15.57 -0.70 7.62
C THR A 225 16.96 -0.93 7.00
N ASP A 226 17.42 -2.15 7.04
CA ASP A 226 18.70 -2.57 6.45
C ASP A 226 18.72 -2.46 4.91
N TYR A 227 17.56 -2.53 4.26
CA TYR A 227 17.43 -2.39 2.80
C TYR A 227 17.05 -0.97 2.35
N GLY A 228 16.64 -0.08 3.25
CA GLY A 228 16.19 1.27 2.90
C GLY A 228 15.17 1.81 3.88
N VAL A 229 13.95 2.06 3.43
CA VAL A 229 12.91 2.73 4.22
C VAL A 229 11.52 2.11 4.04
N SER A 230 10.73 2.18 5.11
CA SER A 230 9.34 1.72 5.18
C SER A 230 8.51 2.68 6.04
N GLY A 231 7.25 2.38 6.29
CA GLY A 231 6.34 3.21 7.09
C GLY A 231 5.26 3.88 6.25
N ILE A 232 4.30 4.53 6.92
CA ILE A 232 3.10 5.06 6.25
C ILE A 232 3.46 6.12 5.20
N CYS A 233 4.35 7.07 5.55
CA CYS A 233 4.79 8.10 4.61
C CYS A 233 5.46 7.50 3.36
N ILE A 234 6.20 6.38 3.50
CA ILE A 234 6.83 5.68 2.39
C ILE A 234 5.79 4.94 1.54
N PHE A 235 4.82 4.28 2.16
CA PHE A 235 3.76 3.58 1.44
C PHE A 235 2.98 4.54 0.54
N ASN A 236 2.66 5.75 1.03
CA ASN A 236 1.96 6.77 0.27
C ASN A 236 2.76 7.31 -0.94
N LEU A 237 4.08 7.25 -0.88
CA LEU A 237 4.97 7.64 -1.98
C LEU A 237 5.24 6.49 -2.97
N SER A 238 5.14 5.25 -2.52
CA SER A 238 5.68 4.07 -3.21
C SER A 238 5.09 3.83 -4.60
N GLY A 239 3.80 4.12 -4.84
CA GLY A 239 3.18 3.98 -6.16
C GLY A 239 3.81 4.91 -7.20
N VAL A 240 4.05 6.18 -6.82
CA VAL A 240 4.73 7.16 -7.68
C VAL A 240 6.18 6.74 -7.91
N VAL A 241 6.85 6.24 -6.87
CA VAL A 241 8.22 5.72 -6.95
C VAL A 241 8.30 4.53 -7.90
N SER A 242 7.43 3.52 -7.75
CA SER A 242 7.40 2.34 -8.62
C SER A 242 7.23 2.72 -10.10
N LYS A 243 6.30 3.64 -10.41
CA LYS A 243 6.08 4.14 -11.77
C LYS A 243 7.33 4.82 -12.34
N ASN A 244 8.00 5.64 -11.55
CA ASN A 244 9.18 6.35 -12.01
C ASN A 244 10.43 5.45 -12.16
N LEU A 245 10.61 4.47 -11.29
CA LEU A 245 11.66 3.45 -11.44
C LEU A 245 11.42 2.60 -12.70
N TYR A 246 10.17 2.20 -12.97
CA TYR A 246 9.81 1.49 -14.20
C TYR A 246 10.16 2.31 -15.46
N LEU A 247 9.93 3.63 -15.43
CA LEU A 247 10.30 4.58 -16.51
C LEU A 247 11.80 4.92 -16.55
N LYS A 248 12.63 4.30 -15.69
CA LYS A 248 14.07 4.54 -15.58
C LYS A 248 14.46 5.95 -15.14
N ASN A 249 13.56 6.66 -14.49
CA ASN A 249 13.83 7.97 -13.90
C ASN A 249 14.70 7.84 -12.64
N LYS A 250 15.50 8.88 -12.37
CA LYS A 250 16.25 8.99 -11.11
C LYS A 250 15.29 9.35 -9.98
N VAL A 251 15.26 8.55 -8.93
CA VAL A 251 14.40 8.75 -7.75
C VAL A 251 15.27 9.03 -6.52
N LEU A 252 14.96 10.12 -5.82
CA LEU A 252 15.65 10.55 -4.61
C LEU A 252 14.63 10.90 -3.54
N LEU A 253 14.82 10.40 -2.34
CA LEU A 253 14.15 10.91 -1.15
C LEU A 253 15.04 11.93 -0.44
N LYS A 254 14.45 12.99 0.10
CA LYS A 254 15.07 13.87 1.11
C LYS A 254 14.26 13.73 2.39
N ILE A 255 14.92 13.26 3.43
CA ILE A 255 14.28 12.92 4.71
C ILE A 255 14.62 14.01 5.74
N ASN A 256 13.59 14.62 6.30
CA ASN A 256 13.72 15.50 7.45
C ASN A 256 13.40 14.69 8.72
N PHE A 257 14.43 14.44 9.52
CA PHE A 257 14.36 13.69 10.77
C PHE A 257 13.93 14.53 11.98
N PHE A 258 13.90 15.84 11.84
CA PHE A 258 13.50 16.76 12.90
C PHE A 258 12.76 17.97 12.32
N LYS A 259 11.45 17.81 12.17
CA LYS A 259 10.56 18.80 11.54
C LYS A 259 9.93 19.78 12.53
N GLU A 260 10.05 19.53 13.84
CA GLU A 260 9.33 20.26 14.90
C GLU A 260 9.78 21.72 15.00
N VAL A 261 10.90 22.08 14.38
CA VAL A 261 11.49 23.41 14.45
C VAL A 261 11.85 23.92 13.06
N ASP A 262 11.26 25.05 12.66
CA ASP A 262 11.50 25.63 11.34
C ASP A 262 12.97 26.06 11.16
N ASN A 263 13.57 26.64 12.18
CA ASN A 263 14.97 27.06 12.17
C ASN A 263 15.82 26.21 13.15
N LEU A 264 16.17 25.03 12.69
CA LEU A 264 16.99 24.10 13.48
C LEU A 264 18.36 24.69 13.84
N PHE A 265 18.95 25.51 12.97
CA PHE A 265 20.23 26.14 13.25
C PHE A 265 20.15 27.04 14.51
N SER A 266 19.20 27.96 14.55
CA SER A 266 19.00 28.85 15.71
C SER A 266 18.64 28.07 16.98
N PHE A 267 17.78 27.05 16.82
CA PHE A 267 17.40 26.18 17.94
C PHE A 267 18.63 25.48 18.57
N LEU A 268 19.52 24.92 17.74
CA LEU A 268 20.73 24.26 18.24
C LEU A 268 21.72 25.23 18.82
N GLU A 269 21.82 26.46 18.33
CA GLU A 269 22.63 27.52 18.95
C GLU A 269 22.11 27.91 20.33
N GLU A 270 20.83 28.14 20.50
CA GLU A 270 20.21 28.46 21.78
C GLU A 270 20.36 27.32 22.78
N ARG A 271 20.09 26.06 22.30
CA ARG A 271 20.25 24.87 23.13
C ARG A 271 21.69 24.68 23.61
N SER A 272 22.68 24.96 22.74
CA SER A 272 24.11 24.90 23.12
C SER A 272 24.51 25.93 24.15
N LYS A 273 23.90 27.12 24.12
CA LYS A 273 24.09 28.14 25.18
C LYS A 273 23.50 27.70 26.51
N MET A 274 22.34 27.02 26.49
CA MET A 274 21.68 26.51 27.70
C MET A 274 22.47 25.36 28.33
N LEU A 275 22.99 24.45 27.54
CA LEU A 275 23.67 23.22 27.96
C LEU A 275 25.19 23.44 28.17
N LYS A 276 25.65 24.60 28.54
CA LYS A 276 27.03 25.03 28.72
C LYS A 276 28.08 23.92 28.66
N ASN A 277 29.00 24.04 27.70
CA ASN A 277 30.09 23.07 27.43
C ASN A 277 29.64 21.66 26.98
N ALA A 278 28.36 21.47 26.64
CA ALA A 278 27.87 20.21 26.13
C ALA A 278 28.51 19.85 24.78
N THR A 279 28.75 18.56 24.58
CA THR A 279 29.19 18.00 23.31
C THR A 279 28.04 17.97 22.29
N ILE A 280 28.36 17.77 21.02
CA ILE A 280 27.35 17.61 19.98
C ILE A 280 26.45 16.40 20.27
N GLU A 281 27.01 15.31 20.81
CA GLU A 281 26.25 14.15 21.27
C GLU A 281 25.20 14.56 22.32
N GLU A 282 25.61 15.23 23.40
CA GLU A 282 24.71 15.66 24.48
C GLU A 282 23.64 16.65 23.99
N ILE A 283 23.96 17.53 23.06
CA ILE A 283 23.02 18.48 22.46
C ILE A 283 21.92 17.75 21.66
N LEU A 284 22.27 16.68 20.97
CA LEU A 284 21.37 15.98 20.04
C LEU A 284 20.71 14.72 20.64
N GLU A 285 21.22 14.17 21.75
CA GLU A 285 20.80 12.87 22.31
C GLU A 285 19.30 12.76 22.60
N SER A 286 18.69 13.83 23.13
CA SER A 286 17.24 13.83 23.39
C SER A 286 16.37 14.17 22.17
N LEU A 287 16.98 14.55 21.05
CA LEU A 287 16.29 14.98 19.83
C LEU A 287 16.27 13.87 18.77
N ILE A 288 17.34 13.09 18.70
CA ILE A 288 17.54 12.07 17.68
C ILE A 288 18.05 10.81 18.39
N SER A 289 17.55 9.62 17.97
CA SER A 289 18.05 8.36 18.55
C SER A 289 19.56 8.22 18.36
N TYR A 290 20.23 7.70 19.35
CA TYR A 290 21.71 7.62 19.40
C TYR A 290 22.31 6.96 18.14
N LYS A 291 21.73 5.84 17.68
CA LYS A 291 22.18 5.15 16.48
C LYS A 291 22.09 6.04 15.23
N LEU A 292 20.99 6.75 15.06
CA LEU A 292 20.80 7.67 13.93
C LEU A 292 21.73 8.89 14.04
N LEU A 293 21.90 9.42 15.24
CA LEU A 293 22.82 10.51 15.51
C LEU A 293 24.23 10.20 15.03
N LEU A 294 24.78 9.05 15.40
CA LEU A 294 26.12 8.63 14.97
C LEU A 294 26.24 8.55 13.43
N ILE A 295 25.21 8.07 12.76
CA ILE A 295 25.16 7.99 11.28
C ILE A 295 25.20 9.40 10.66
N LEU A 296 24.39 10.32 11.21
CA LEU A 296 24.34 11.71 10.70
C LEU A 296 25.68 12.42 10.90
N LEU A 297 26.29 12.28 12.08
CA LEU A 297 27.60 12.85 12.38
C LEU A 297 28.71 12.27 11.48
N GLN A 298 28.70 10.95 11.27
CA GLN A 298 29.64 10.29 10.35
C GLN A 298 29.47 10.82 8.92
N LYS A 299 28.24 11.04 8.46
CA LYS A 299 27.94 11.56 7.11
C LYS A 299 28.56 12.93 6.86
N VAL A 300 28.59 13.78 7.90
CA VAL A 300 29.17 15.14 7.82
C VAL A 300 30.59 15.22 8.41
N LYS A 301 31.17 14.08 8.84
CA LYS A 301 32.52 13.99 9.40
C LYS A 301 32.75 14.87 10.65
N ILE A 302 31.76 14.99 11.50
CA ILE A 302 31.83 15.71 12.77
C ILE A 302 32.09 14.70 13.89
N ASN A 303 33.08 15.00 14.74
CA ASN A 303 33.32 14.22 15.95
C ASN A 303 32.23 14.59 16.99
N LYS A 304 31.58 13.58 17.56
CA LYS A 304 30.50 13.71 18.54
C LYS A 304 30.90 14.43 19.85
N ASP A 305 32.18 14.28 20.22
CA ASP A 305 32.75 14.83 21.47
C ASP A 305 33.13 16.31 21.36
N LYS A 306 33.07 16.92 20.14
CA LYS A 306 33.27 18.37 19.98
C LYS A 306 32.16 19.17 20.62
N ASN A 307 32.49 20.38 21.12
CA ASN A 307 31.51 21.38 21.52
C ASN A 307 30.94 22.08 20.28
N TRP A 308 29.68 22.52 20.35
CA TRP A 308 29.01 23.26 19.28
C TRP A 308 29.80 24.49 18.83
N PHE A 309 30.41 25.20 19.78
CA PHE A 309 31.16 26.43 19.50
C PHE A 309 32.53 26.18 18.85
N GLU A 310 33.03 24.93 18.90
CA GLU A 310 34.23 24.52 18.18
C GLU A 310 33.99 24.23 16.72
N LEU A 311 32.72 24.05 16.33
CA LEU A 311 32.34 23.83 14.93
C LEU A 311 32.43 25.13 14.13
N SER A 312 33.01 25.07 12.98
CA SER A 312 32.90 26.11 11.95
C SER A 312 31.46 26.32 11.50
N LYS A 313 31.17 27.51 10.97
CA LYS A 313 29.85 27.81 10.41
C LYS A 313 29.41 26.77 9.35
N VAL A 314 30.33 26.30 8.53
CA VAL A 314 30.10 25.30 7.49
C VAL A 314 29.74 23.93 8.10
N GLU A 315 30.47 23.47 9.12
CA GLU A 315 30.19 22.22 9.83
C GLU A 315 28.77 22.26 10.44
N LYS A 316 28.42 23.37 11.11
CA LYS A 316 27.06 23.58 11.69
C LYS A 316 25.98 23.51 10.59
N GLN A 317 26.18 24.21 9.47
CA GLN A 317 25.24 24.19 8.34
C GLN A 317 25.09 22.78 7.73
N ASN A 318 26.18 22.06 7.57
CA ASN A 318 26.17 20.69 7.07
C ASN A 318 25.42 19.74 8.02
N LEU A 319 25.61 19.89 9.33
CA LEU A 319 24.91 19.10 10.33
C LEU A 319 23.39 19.36 10.29
N VAL A 320 22.98 20.62 10.27
CA VAL A 320 21.57 21.02 10.14
C VAL A 320 21.00 20.48 8.83
N SER A 321 21.71 20.64 7.72
CA SER A 321 21.28 20.16 6.42
C SER A 321 21.07 18.64 6.37
N VAL A 322 21.97 17.85 6.95
CA VAL A 322 21.83 16.39 6.94
C VAL A 322 20.70 15.92 7.85
N ILE A 323 20.39 16.64 8.94
CA ILE A 323 19.25 16.34 9.81
C ILE A 323 17.92 16.64 9.10
N GLN A 324 17.83 17.79 8.41
CA GLN A 324 16.59 18.26 7.77
C GLN A 324 16.40 17.80 6.32
N SER A 325 17.44 17.25 5.68
CA SER A 325 17.37 16.90 4.25
C SER A 325 18.34 15.77 3.91
N TYR A 326 18.25 14.64 4.62
CA TYR A 326 19.11 13.48 4.34
C TYR A 326 18.78 12.89 2.97
N PRO A 327 19.74 12.84 2.03
CA PRO A 327 19.48 12.30 0.70
C PRO A 327 19.60 10.76 0.70
N LEU A 328 18.56 10.08 0.24
CA LEU A 328 18.55 8.64 -0.01
C LEU A 328 18.11 8.36 -1.45
N GLN A 329 19.04 7.93 -2.29
CA GLN A 329 18.69 7.48 -3.63
C GLN A 329 17.93 6.17 -3.56
N ILE A 330 16.78 6.09 -4.22
CA ILE A 330 15.99 4.87 -4.33
C ILE A 330 16.32 4.17 -5.64
N ILE A 331 16.58 2.86 -5.53
CA ILE A 331 16.99 2.03 -6.67
C ILE A 331 15.97 0.94 -7.01
N ASP A 332 15.11 0.56 -6.05
CA ASP A 332 14.08 -0.46 -6.25
C ASP A 332 12.96 -0.33 -5.20
N THR A 333 11.94 -1.13 -5.34
CA THR A 333 10.95 -1.42 -4.30
C THR A 333 11.10 -2.86 -3.83
N LEU A 334 10.59 -3.21 -2.65
CA LEU A 334 10.46 -4.62 -2.32
C LEU A 334 9.44 -5.29 -3.24
N SER A 335 9.51 -6.64 -3.32
CA SER A 335 8.69 -7.44 -4.22
C SER A 335 7.18 -7.33 -3.94
N PHE A 336 6.38 -7.84 -4.87
CA PHE A 336 4.92 -7.95 -4.72
C PHE A 336 4.49 -8.68 -3.45
N ASP A 337 5.32 -9.56 -2.89
CA ASP A 337 5.03 -10.26 -1.63
C ASP A 337 5.04 -9.34 -0.39
N ARG A 338 5.58 -8.13 -0.53
CA ARG A 338 5.58 -7.08 0.49
C ARG A 338 4.65 -5.91 0.16
N ALA A 339 4.13 -5.88 -1.06
CA ALA A 339 3.18 -4.87 -1.49
C ALA A 339 1.77 -5.16 -0.96
N GLN A 340 1.06 -4.12 -0.52
CA GLN A 340 -0.33 -4.28 -0.11
C GLN A 340 -1.28 -4.23 -1.31
N VAL A 341 -0.94 -3.44 -2.34
CA VAL A 341 -1.70 -3.29 -3.58
C VAL A 341 -0.77 -3.23 -4.79
N CYS A 342 -1.35 -3.23 -6.00
CA CYS A 342 -0.68 -2.94 -7.26
C CYS A 342 -1.25 -1.67 -7.87
N THR A 343 -0.43 -1.00 -8.72
CA THR A 343 -0.90 0.09 -9.57
C THR A 343 -1.64 -0.45 -10.79
#